data_63a81e336421c3186be97efefa80ee7b
#
_entry.id   63a81e336421c3186be97efefa80ee7b
#
_cell.length_a   1.000
_cell.length_b   1.000
_cell.length_c   1.000
_cell.angle_alpha   90.00
_cell.angle_beta   90.00
_cell.angle_gamma   90.00
#
_symmetry.space_group_name_H-M   'P 1'
#
loop_
_entity.id
_entity.type
_entity.pdbx_description
1 polymer ?
#
loop_
_entity_poly.entity_id
_entity_poly.type
_entity_poly.pdbx_seq_one_letter_code
_entity_poly.pdbx_strand_id
1 'polypeptide(L)'
;MSDMDRIEERLAAMRGSPKGGATSLRTLIAGQEWAWRKLGLVLSLMIALMIGALTLSPMPAGVFAVTGIDKVYHFAAFTCLIFPLIVTDSRRWYWAVPMVILYGGAIELIQPTVGRSAEWLDFGANATGVLAGAALAELLHDRIRRSVFDADKQMAQTDAETSEAARMEAMRAELMDELRVVLREELAAVPRPGAETPVGPSPAEGAVIEPISRLRSVT
;
A
#
# COMPACT_ATOMS: atom_id res chain seq x y z
N MET A 1 -19.75 -5.77 39.23
CA MET A 1 -18.82 -5.39 38.16
C MET A 1 -19.05 -3.90 37.98
N SER A 2 -18.09 -3.07 38.34
CA SER A 2 -18.26 -1.62 38.32
C SER A 2 -18.18 -1.10 36.87
N ASP A 3 -18.70 0.10 36.62
CA ASP A 3 -18.62 0.72 35.29
C ASP A 3 -17.17 0.96 34.87
N MET A 4 -16.28 1.14 35.85
CA MET A 4 -14.83 1.23 35.63
C MET A 4 -14.23 -0.08 35.05
N ASP A 5 -14.68 -1.24 35.54
CA ASP A 5 -14.20 -2.54 35.03
C ASP A 5 -14.56 -2.73 33.56
N ARG A 6 -15.74 -2.27 33.14
CA ARG A 6 -16.20 -2.29 31.73
C ARG A 6 -15.40 -1.35 30.84
N ILE A 7 -15.04 -0.17 31.35
CA ILE A 7 -14.22 0.80 30.60
C ILE A 7 -12.81 0.26 30.41
N GLU A 8 -12.21 -0.36 31.45
CA GLU A 8 -10.87 -0.95 31.33
C GLU A 8 -10.84 -2.14 30.38
N GLU A 9 -11.88 -2.99 30.40
CA GLU A 9 -11.99 -4.12 29.47
C GLU A 9 -12.15 -3.66 28.00
N ARG A 10 -12.92 -2.60 27.75
CA ARG A 10 -13.04 -1.98 26.41
C ARG A 10 -11.74 -1.33 25.96
N LEU A 11 -11.03 -0.63 26.85
CA LEU A 11 -9.71 -0.06 26.55
C LEU A 11 -8.65 -1.15 26.27
N ALA A 12 -8.72 -2.28 26.97
CA ALA A 12 -7.85 -3.43 26.71
C ALA A 12 -8.17 -4.10 25.36
N ALA A 13 -9.45 -4.23 25.00
CA ALA A 13 -9.89 -4.74 23.70
C ALA A 13 -9.43 -3.83 22.54
N MET A 14 -9.47 -2.50 22.74
CA MET A 14 -8.99 -1.52 21.76
C MET A 14 -7.46 -1.55 21.61
N ARG A 15 -6.69 -1.87 22.66
CA ARG A 15 -5.22 -2.04 22.63
C ARG A 15 -4.79 -3.33 21.92
N GLY A 16 -5.67 -4.30 21.74
CA GLY A 16 -5.35 -5.67 21.35
C GLY A 16 -5.23 -5.95 19.86
N SER A 17 -5.34 -4.99 18.91
CA SER A 17 -5.29 -5.35 17.49
C SER A 17 -4.52 -4.40 16.56
N PRO A 18 -3.17 -4.36 16.62
CA PRO A 18 -2.39 -3.83 15.50
C PRO A 18 -1.83 -4.91 14.55
N LYS A 19 -2.11 -6.21 14.75
CA LYS A 19 -1.44 -7.27 13.97
C LYS A 19 -2.07 -7.57 12.59
N GLY A 20 -3.31 -7.19 12.34
CA GLY A 20 -3.99 -7.49 11.07
C GLY A 20 -3.56 -6.61 9.90
N GLY A 21 -3.37 -5.30 10.11
CA GLY A 21 -3.07 -4.35 9.04
C GLY A 21 -1.67 -4.48 8.43
N ALA A 22 -0.66 -4.67 9.27
CA ALA A 22 0.73 -4.78 8.82
C ALA A 22 1.01 -6.06 8.01
N THR A 23 0.32 -7.16 8.32
CA THR A 23 0.45 -8.42 7.57
C THR A 23 -0.24 -8.30 6.20
N SER A 24 -1.38 -7.63 6.12
CA SER A 24 -2.11 -7.39 4.87
C SER A 24 -1.33 -6.50 3.90
N LEU A 25 -0.72 -5.40 4.34
CA LEU A 25 0.09 -4.53 3.51
C LEU A 25 1.35 -5.23 2.99
N ARG A 26 2.03 -6.02 3.82
CA ARG A 26 3.21 -6.79 3.39
C ARG A 26 2.88 -7.83 2.32
N THR A 27 1.74 -8.50 2.41
CA THR A 27 1.30 -9.47 1.41
C THR A 27 0.88 -8.82 0.10
N LEU A 28 0.24 -7.65 0.14
CA LEU A 28 -0.10 -6.87 -1.05
C LEU A 28 1.14 -6.36 -1.79
N ILE A 29 2.11 -5.78 -1.07
CA ILE A 29 3.36 -5.29 -1.65
C ILE A 29 4.17 -6.45 -2.25
N ALA A 30 4.28 -7.59 -1.55
CA ALA A 30 4.97 -8.77 -2.06
C ALA A 30 4.28 -9.34 -3.32
N GLY A 31 2.95 -9.33 -3.36
CA GLY A 31 2.17 -9.73 -4.54
C GLY A 31 2.43 -8.84 -5.74
N GLN A 32 2.56 -7.54 -5.53
CA GLN A 32 2.82 -6.55 -6.58
C GLN A 32 4.26 -6.65 -7.13
N GLU A 33 5.26 -6.83 -6.25
CA GLU A 33 6.64 -7.08 -6.69
C GLU A 33 6.76 -8.37 -7.50
N TRP A 34 6.06 -9.42 -7.13
CA TRP A 34 6.02 -10.67 -7.86
C TRP A 34 5.35 -10.51 -9.25
N ALA A 35 4.22 -9.78 -9.33
CA ALA A 35 3.57 -9.48 -10.59
C ALA A 35 4.46 -8.66 -11.52
N TRP A 36 5.15 -7.65 -11.00
CA TRP A 36 6.12 -6.84 -11.72
C TRP A 36 7.26 -7.67 -12.32
N ARG A 37 7.84 -8.55 -11.53
CA ARG A 37 8.90 -9.47 -11.98
C ARG A 37 8.42 -10.44 -13.06
N LYS A 38 7.18 -10.95 -12.97
CA LYS A 38 6.56 -11.78 -14.02
C LYS A 38 6.28 -11.01 -15.29
N LEU A 39 5.82 -9.76 -15.18
CA LEU A 39 5.59 -8.91 -16.34
C LEU A 39 6.85 -8.77 -17.19
N GLY A 40 8.02 -8.55 -16.57
CA GLY A 40 9.29 -8.51 -17.30
C GLY A 40 9.61 -9.79 -18.07
N LEU A 41 9.36 -10.96 -17.45
CA LEU A 41 9.55 -12.26 -18.13
C LEU A 41 8.59 -12.44 -19.31
N VAL A 42 7.31 -12.12 -19.12
CA VAL A 42 6.28 -12.26 -20.16
C VAL A 42 6.58 -11.33 -21.34
N LEU A 43 6.90 -10.07 -21.08
CA LEU A 43 7.23 -9.10 -22.13
C LEU A 43 8.45 -9.54 -22.91
N SER A 44 9.52 -9.98 -22.24
CA SER A 44 10.72 -10.45 -22.92
C SER A 44 10.48 -11.73 -23.72
N LEU A 45 9.67 -12.65 -23.21
CA LEU A 45 9.27 -13.83 -23.96
C LEU A 45 8.49 -13.47 -25.24
N MET A 46 7.53 -12.54 -25.12
CA MET A 46 6.77 -12.06 -26.28
C MET A 46 7.68 -11.40 -27.32
N ILE A 47 8.63 -10.58 -26.88
CA ILE A 47 9.61 -9.95 -27.78
C ILE A 47 10.51 -11.01 -28.41
N ALA A 48 10.99 -12.02 -27.66
CA ALA A 48 11.79 -13.10 -28.20
C ALA A 48 11.03 -13.88 -29.29
N LEU A 49 9.78 -14.25 -29.03
CA LEU A 49 8.95 -14.93 -30.02
C LEU A 49 8.73 -14.08 -31.27
N MET A 50 8.51 -12.79 -31.11
CA MET A 50 8.36 -11.83 -32.21
C MET A 50 9.68 -11.73 -33.03
N ILE A 51 10.83 -11.58 -32.39
CA ILE A 51 12.13 -11.56 -33.05
C ILE A 51 12.34 -12.86 -33.82
N GLY A 52 12.15 -14.03 -33.20
CA GLY A 52 12.27 -15.33 -33.83
C GLY A 52 11.36 -15.48 -35.07
N ALA A 53 10.09 -15.09 -34.93
CA ALA A 53 9.15 -15.13 -36.06
C ALA A 53 9.57 -14.22 -37.21
N LEU A 54 10.02 -13.00 -36.93
CA LEU A 54 10.43 -12.01 -37.94
C LEU A 54 11.75 -12.44 -38.63
N THR A 55 12.73 -12.91 -37.85
CA THR A 55 14.07 -13.24 -38.35
C THR A 55 14.12 -14.58 -39.07
N LEU A 56 13.24 -15.53 -38.75
CA LEU A 56 13.14 -16.84 -39.38
C LEU A 56 12.03 -16.89 -40.44
N SER A 57 11.31 -15.81 -40.70
CA SER A 57 10.36 -15.73 -41.80
C SER A 57 11.11 -15.47 -43.13
N PRO A 58 10.73 -16.12 -44.23
CA PRO A 58 11.31 -15.84 -45.57
C PRO A 58 10.94 -14.39 -45.94
N MET A 59 11.94 -13.55 -46.20
CA MET A 59 11.72 -12.18 -46.65
C MET A 59 11.75 -12.07 -48.16
N PRO A 60 10.86 -11.23 -48.76
CA PRO A 60 10.97 -10.86 -50.15
C PRO A 60 12.28 -10.11 -50.41
N ALA A 61 12.98 -10.47 -51.50
CA ALA A 61 14.21 -9.80 -51.91
C ALA A 61 13.95 -8.30 -52.10
N GLY A 62 14.76 -7.46 -51.46
CA GLY A 62 14.73 -6.01 -51.68
C GLY A 62 14.13 -5.13 -50.55
N VAL A 63 13.68 -5.71 -49.42
CA VAL A 63 13.10 -4.95 -48.31
C VAL A 63 14.16 -4.10 -47.58
N PHE A 64 15.43 -4.49 -47.57
CA PHE A 64 16.53 -3.71 -46.99
C PHE A 64 17.49 -3.23 -48.06
N ALA A 65 17.13 -2.15 -48.75
CA ALA A 65 17.98 -1.56 -49.82
C ALA A 65 19.16 -0.74 -49.26
N VAL A 66 19.18 -0.45 -47.91
CA VAL A 66 20.22 0.36 -47.28
C VAL A 66 21.18 -0.57 -46.52
N THR A 67 22.44 -0.60 -46.94
CA THR A 67 23.48 -1.37 -46.29
C THR A 67 23.65 -0.95 -44.81
N GLY A 68 23.59 -1.94 -43.90
CA GLY A 68 23.83 -1.76 -42.48
C GLY A 68 22.63 -1.38 -41.64
N ILE A 69 21.47 -1.12 -42.23
CA ILE A 69 20.24 -0.81 -41.47
C ILE A 69 19.72 -2.06 -40.73
N ASP A 70 19.97 -3.23 -41.24
CA ASP A 70 19.72 -4.54 -40.63
C ASP A 70 20.40 -4.67 -39.27
N LYS A 71 21.65 -4.25 -39.16
CA LYS A 71 22.43 -4.26 -37.90
C LYS A 71 21.86 -3.34 -36.82
N VAL A 72 21.29 -2.22 -37.24
CA VAL A 72 20.58 -1.32 -36.32
C VAL A 72 19.31 -2.00 -35.79
N TYR A 73 18.58 -2.73 -36.63
CA TYR A 73 17.40 -3.48 -36.18
C TYR A 73 17.77 -4.62 -35.22
N HIS A 74 18.83 -5.38 -35.52
CA HIS A 74 19.37 -6.41 -34.63
C HIS A 74 19.76 -5.81 -33.27
N PHE A 75 20.55 -4.75 -33.25
CA PHE A 75 20.93 -4.04 -32.03
C PHE A 75 19.70 -3.58 -31.23
N ALA A 76 18.76 -2.88 -31.87
CA ALA A 76 17.57 -2.35 -31.21
C ALA A 76 16.67 -3.47 -30.69
N ALA A 77 16.43 -4.53 -31.47
CA ALA A 77 15.59 -5.64 -31.08
C ALA A 77 16.13 -6.36 -29.83
N PHE A 78 17.44 -6.63 -29.79
CA PHE A 78 18.06 -7.29 -28.64
C PHE A 78 18.23 -6.37 -27.42
N THR A 79 18.39 -5.06 -27.63
CA THR A 79 18.27 -4.08 -26.56
C THR A 79 16.88 -4.11 -25.92
N CYS A 80 15.81 -4.09 -26.73
CA CYS A 80 14.44 -4.18 -26.26
C CYS A 80 14.11 -5.52 -25.59
N LEU A 81 14.72 -6.62 -26.04
CA LEU A 81 14.50 -7.96 -25.51
C LEU A 81 15.01 -8.12 -24.08
N ILE A 82 16.26 -7.66 -23.81
CA ILE A 82 16.90 -7.83 -22.51
C ILE A 82 16.39 -6.81 -21.47
N PHE A 83 15.96 -5.64 -21.92
CA PHE A 83 15.59 -4.53 -21.05
C PHE A 83 14.50 -4.87 -20.01
N PRO A 84 13.32 -5.45 -20.37
CA PRO A 84 12.29 -5.79 -19.40
C PRO A 84 12.73 -6.83 -18.37
N LEU A 85 13.60 -7.77 -18.76
CA LEU A 85 14.14 -8.78 -17.86
C LEU A 85 14.91 -8.16 -16.69
N ILE A 86 15.78 -7.20 -16.99
CA ILE A 86 16.71 -6.61 -16.02
C ILE A 86 16.06 -5.45 -15.27
N VAL A 87 15.28 -4.59 -15.95
CA VAL A 87 14.63 -3.46 -15.29
C VAL A 87 13.61 -3.89 -14.22
N THR A 88 12.98 -5.05 -14.39
CA THR A 88 12.06 -5.61 -13.41
C THR A 88 12.75 -6.40 -12.30
N ASP A 89 13.94 -6.92 -12.54
CA ASP A 89 14.74 -7.65 -11.56
C ASP A 89 16.22 -7.66 -11.99
N SER A 90 17.00 -6.74 -11.44
CA SER A 90 18.40 -6.55 -11.79
C SER A 90 19.26 -7.81 -11.53
N ARG A 91 18.86 -8.65 -10.58
CA ARG A 91 19.56 -9.92 -10.27
C ARG A 91 19.58 -10.91 -11.44
N ARG A 92 18.77 -10.71 -12.47
CA ARG A 92 18.70 -11.62 -13.63
C ARG A 92 19.84 -11.44 -14.62
N TRP A 93 20.60 -10.35 -14.55
CA TRP A 93 21.64 -10.05 -15.53
C TRP A 93 22.63 -11.19 -15.76
N TYR A 94 23.01 -11.91 -14.70
CA TYR A 94 24.04 -12.96 -14.75
C TYR A 94 23.64 -14.19 -15.58
N TRP A 95 22.35 -14.51 -15.71
CA TRP A 95 21.85 -15.60 -16.54
C TRP A 95 21.14 -15.09 -17.80
N ALA A 96 20.46 -13.94 -17.73
CA ALA A 96 19.69 -13.40 -18.85
C ALA A 96 20.62 -12.92 -19.98
N VAL A 97 21.72 -12.25 -19.67
CA VAL A 97 22.69 -11.78 -20.67
C VAL A 97 23.22 -12.95 -21.48
N PRO A 98 23.84 -13.99 -20.89
CA PRO A 98 24.34 -15.13 -21.69
C PRO A 98 23.24 -15.88 -22.44
N MET A 99 22.05 -16.05 -21.85
CA MET A 99 20.93 -16.72 -22.50
C MET A 99 20.44 -15.97 -23.74
N VAL A 100 20.33 -14.63 -23.66
CA VAL A 100 19.87 -13.82 -24.79
C VAL A 100 20.95 -13.73 -25.89
N ILE A 101 22.25 -13.71 -25.53
CA ILE A 101 23.34 -13.79 -26.49
C ILE A 101 23.31 -15.16 -27.21
N LEU A 102 23.13 -16.28 -26.49
CA LEU A 102 22.98 -17.61 -27.08
C LEU A 102 21.75 -17.69 -27.97
N TYR A 103 20.65 -17.07 -27.61
CA TYR A 103 19.45 -16.98 -28.44
C TYR A 103 19.74 -16.25 -29.75
N GLY A 104 20.47 -15.11 -29.73
CA GLY A 104 20.91 -14.41 -30.94
C GLY A 104 21.80 -15.26 -31.81
N GLY A 105 22.76 -15.97 -31.23
CA GLY A 105 23.61 -16.93 -31.96
C GLY A 105 22.84 -18.09 -32.59
N ALA A 106 21.84 -18.61 -31.90
CA ALA A 106 20.98 -19.67 -32.44
C ALA A 106 20.17 -19.17 -33.65
N ILE A 107 19.65 -17.95 -33.62
CA ILE A 107 18.99 -17.33 -34.77
C ILE A 107 19.91 -17.27 -35.96
N GLU A 108 21.14 -16.77 -35.81
CA GLU A 108 22.11 -16.66 -36.89
C GLU A 108 22.46 -18.06 -37.51
N LEU A 109 22.53 -19.08 -36.67
CA LEU A 109 22.78 -20.45 -37.13
C LEU A 109 21.60 -21.06 -37.94
N ILE A 110 20.37 -20.66 -37.60
CA ILE A 110 19.15 -21.16 -38.25
C ILE A 110 18.84 -20.38 -39.55
N GLN A 111 19.17 -19.09 -39.63
CA GLN A 111 18.84 -18.23 -40.76
C GLN A 111 19.20 -18.80 -42.15
N PRO A 112 20.36 -19.47 -42.35
CA PRO A 112 20.67 -20.09 -43.63
C PRO A 112 19.68 -21.17 -44.06
N THR A 113 19.03 -21.88 -43.13
CA THR A 113 18.05 -22.90 -43.42
C THR A 113 16.74 -22.33 -43.99
N VAL A 114 16.47 -21.06 -43.76
CA VAL A 114 15.28 -20.33 -44.25
C VAL A 114 15.63 -19.36 -45.41
N GLY A 115 16.80 -19.52 -46.03
CA GLY A 115 17.22 -18.75 -47.21
C GLY A 115 17.75 -17.34 -46.91
N ARG A 116 18.22 -17.09 -45.69
CA ARG A 116 18.89 -15.84 -45.29
C ARG A 116 20.39 -16.06 -45.14
N SER A 117 21.18 -15.00 -45.25
CA SER A 117 22.63 -15.06 -44.96
C SER A 117 22.85 -14.94 -43.43
N ALA A 118 23.67 -15.81 -42.87
CA ALA A 118 24.21 -15.64 -41.54
C ALA A 118 25.40 -14.68 -41.60
N GLU A 119 25.35 -13.62 -40.83
CA GLU A 119 26.43 -12.64 -40.78
C GLU A 119 26.96 -12.48 -39.34
N TRP A 120 28.29 -12.65 -39.18
CA TRP A 120 28.95 -12.42 -37.88
C TRP A 120 28.76 -11.02 -37.34
N LEU A 121 28.54 -10.02 -38.21
CA LEU A 121 28.26 -8.65 -37.82
C LEU A 121 26.85 -8.52 -37.19
N ASP A 122 25.88 -9.31 -37.63
CA ASP A 122 24.54 -9.33 -37.04
C ASP A 122 24.56 -9.96 -35.65
N PHE A 123 25.34 -11.07 -35.48
CA PHE A 123 25.61 -11.58 -34.14
C PHE A 123 26.32 -10.55 -33.24
N GLY A 124 27.30 -9.80 -33.77
CA GLY A 124 27.94 -8.70 -33.06
C GLY A 124 26.94 -7.58 -32.64
N ALA A 125 26.02 -7.24 -33.54
CA ALA A 125 24.97 -6.27 -33.27
C ALA A 125 24.00 -6.78 -32.19
N ASN A 126 23.61 -8.05 -32.23
CA ASN A 126 22.80 -8.70 -31.19
C ASN A 126 23.48 -8.64 -29.84
N ALA A 127 24.73 -9.08 -29.74
CA ALA A 127 25.49 -9.10 -28.49
C ALA A 127 25.70 -7.71 -27.89
N THR A 128 26.05 -6.72 -28.73
CA THR A 128 26.19 -5.33 -28.28
C THR A 128 24.85 -4.72 -27.85
N GLY A 129 23.75 -5.05 -28.53
CA GLY A 129 22.40 -4.68 -28.14
C GLY A 129 22.01 -5.23 -26.78
N VAL A 130 22.32 -6.50 -26.51
CA VAL A 130 22.10 -7.14 -25.21
C VAL A 130 22.88 -6.40 -24.10
N LEU A 131 24.15 -6.14 -24.30
CA LEU A 131 24.99 -5.46 -23.31
C LEU A 131 24.50 -4.02 -23.05
N ALA A 132 24.18 -3.28 -24.12
CA ALA A 132 23.66 -1.91 -24.00
C ALA A 132 22.30 -1.88 -23.30
N GLY A 133 21.40 -2.78 -23.65
CA GLY A 133 20.08 -2.91 -23.02
C GLY A 133 20.16 -3.31 -21.55
N ALA A 134 21.06 -4.23 -21.21
CA ALA A 134 21.32 -4.63 -19.84
C ALA A 134 21.87 -3.48 -18.98
N ALA A 135 22.87 -2.76 -19.49
CA ALA A 135 23.44 -1.60 -18.80
C ALA A 135 22.42 -0.48 -18.61
N LEU A 136 21.62 -0.17 -19.63
CA LEU A 136 20.56 0.81 -19.55
C LEU A 136 19.49 0.42 -18.52
N ALA A 137 19.08 -0.85 -18.54
CA ALA A 137 18.08 -1.37 -17.60
C ALA A 137 18.59 -1.32 -16.15
N GLU A 138 19.86 -1.64 -15.90
CA GLU A 138 20.48 -1.56 -14.58
C GLU A 138 20.52 -0.11 -14.07
N LEU A 139 20.93 0.83 -14.92
CA LEU A 139 20.96 2.26 -14.58
C LEU A 139 19.56 2.81 -14.25
N LEU A 140 18.53 2.31 -14.90
CA LEU A 140 17.17 2.78 -14.73
C LEU A 140 16.36 1.96 -13.70
N HIS A 141 16.84 0.78 -13.31
CA HIS A 141 16.14 -0.14 -12.41
C HIS A 141 15.63 0.55 -11.15
N ASP A 142 16.51 1.22 -10.41
CA ASP A 142 16.17 1.88 -9.16
C ASP A 142 15.21 3.06 -9.34
N ARG A 143 15.34 3.80 -10.44
CA ARG A 143 14.45 4.94 -10.73
C ARG A 143 13.04 4.47 -11.06
N ILE A 144 12.93 3.49 -11.97
CA ILE A 144 11.64 2.96 -12.41
C ILE A 144 10.97 2.22 -11.26
N ARG A 145 11.72 1.41 -10.50
CA ARG A 145 11.20 0.71 -9.33
C ARG A 145 10.62 1.68 -8.30
N ARG A 146 11.35 2.75 -7.96
CA ARG A 146 10.86 3.78 -7.05
C ARG A 146 9.61 4.47 -7.59
N SER A 147 9.60 4.87 -8.84
CA SER A 147 8.45 5.52 -9.46
C SER A 147 7.18 4.66 -9.44
N VAL A 148 7.32 3.34 -9.66
CA VAL A 148 6.18 2.41 -9.68
C VAL A 148 5.69 2.08 -8.27
N PHE A 149 6.60 1.83 -7.32
CA PHE A 149 6.21 1.33 -5.99
C PHE A 149 6.04 2.43 -4.94
N ASP A 150 6.66 3.60 -5.08
CA ASP A 150 6.50 4.67 -4.10
C ASP A 150 5.18 5.42 -4.29
N ALA A 151 4.68 5.55 -5.50
CA ALA A 151 3.36 6.10 -5.78
C ALA A 151 2.25 5.25 -5.11
N ASP A 152 2.34 3.92 -5.22
CA ASP A 152 1.39 3.02 -4.60
C ASP A 152 1.47 3.00 -3.07
N LYS A 153 2.68 3.12 -2.52
CA LYS A 153 2.87 3.25 -1.07
C LYS A 153 2.26 4.54 -0.54
N GLN A 154 2.43 5.65 -1.25
CA GLN A 154 1.83 6.93 -0.87
C GLN A 154 0.31 6.86 -0.90
N MET A 155 -0.29 6.29 -1.94
CA MET A 155 -1.74 6.09 -2.01
C MET A 155 -2.25 5.22 -0.86
N ALA A 156 -1.61 4.08 -0.60
CA ALA A 156 -1.98 3.19 0.50
C ALA A 156 -1.81 3.84 1.89
N GLN A 157 -0.82 4.70 2.07
CA GLN A 157 -0.64 5.47 3.31
C GLN A 157 -1.74 6.52 3.49
N THR A 158 -2.06 7.27 2.43
CA THR A 158 -3.14 8.26 2.45
C THR A 158 -4.49 7.62 2.76
N ASP A 159 -4.79 6.46 2.16
CA ASP A 159 -6.02 5.72 2.42
C ASP A 159 -6.08 5.20 3.87
N ALA A 160 -4.96 4.73 4.41
CA ALA A 160 -4.85 4.28 5.80
C ALA A 160 -5.05 5.45 6.78
N GLU A 161 -4.39 6.59 6.55
CA GLU A 161 -4.53 7.81 7.38
C GLU A 161 -5.97 8.34 7.34
N THR A 162 -6.60 8.35 6.16
CA THR A 162 -8.01 8.77 6.01
C THR A 162 -8.96 7.84 6.75
N SER A 163 -8.71 6.52 6.69
CA SER A 163 -9.50 5.52 7.41
C SER A 163 -9.33 5.62 8.92
N GLU A 164 -8.12 5.87 9.41
CA GLU A 164 -7.85 6.08 10.83
C GLU A 164 -8.49 7.38 11.34
N ALA A 165 -8.39 8.47 10.58
CA ALA A 165 -9.05 9.74 10.91
C ALA A 165 -10.57 9.58 11.01
N ALA A 166 -11.20 8.87 10.06
CA ALA A 166 -12.62 8.59 10.08
C ALA A 166 -13.04 7.73 11.30
N ARG A 167 -12.22 6.74 11.68
CA ARG A 167 -12.46 5.93 12.89
C ARG A 167 -12.35 6.76 14.17
N MET A 168 -11.36 7.64 14.26
CA MET A 168 -11.19 8.54 15.40
C MET A 168 -12.35 9.51 15.53
N GLU A 169 -12.84 10.03 14.42
CA GLU A 169 -13.99 10.94 14.41
C GLU A 169 -15.29 10.22 14.81
N ALA A 170 -15.52 9.00 14.33
CA ALA A 170 -16.64 8.17 14.74
C ALA A 170 -16.61 7.85 16.25
N MET A 171 -15.45 7.47 16.78
CA MET A 171 -15.27 7.20 18.21
C MET A 171 -15.47 8.45 19.06
N ARG A 172 -15.01 9.61 18.58
CA ARG A 172 -15.25 10.89 19.25
C ARG A 172 -16.73 11.24 19.28
N ALA A 173 -17.45 11.00 18.19
CA ALA A 173 -18.89 11.24 18.12
C ALA A 173 -19.66 10.36 19.11
N GLU A 174 -19.30 9.06 19.20
CA GLU A 174 -19.89 8.10 20.14
C GLU A 174 -19.65 8.53 21.60
N LEU A 175 -18.41 8.90 21.96
CA LEU A 175 -18.06 9.42 23.28
C LEU A 175 -18.83 10.70 23.63
N MET A 176 -18.99 11.61 22.68
CA MET A 176 -19.74 12.85 22.90
C MET A 176 -21.23 12.60 23.10
N ASP A 177 -21.77 11.56 22.47
CA ASP A 177 -23.18 11.19 22.66
C ASP A 177 -23.41 10.49 24.01
N GLU A 178 -22.52 9.58 24.43
CA GLU A 178 -22.51 9.01 25.78
C GLU A 178 -22.41 10.10 26.86
N LEU A 179 -21.50 11.06 26.69
CA LEU A 179 -21.34 12.19 27.63
C LEU A 179 -22.59 13.05 27.72
N ARG A 180 -23.29 13.29 26.61
CA ARG A 180 -24.54 14.01 26.56
C ARG A 180 -25.65 13.28 27.35
N VAL A 181 -25.72 11.96 27.27
CA VAL A 181 -26.69 11.14 27.99
C VAL A 181 -26.44 11.27 29.51
N VAL A 182 -25.19 11.07 29.95
CA VAL A 182 -24.78 11.15 31.35
C VAL A 182 -25.05 12.56 31.91
N LEU A 183 -24.67 13.61 31.20
CA LEU A 183 -24.94 14.98 31.61
C LEU A 183 -26.42 15.28 31.70
N ARG A 184 -27.27 14.74 30.85
CA ARG A 184 -28.72 14.91 30.90
C ARG A 184 -29.32 14.22 32.11
N GLU A 185 -28.83 13.03 32.47
CA GLU A 185 -29.27 12.30 33.67
C GLU A 185 -28.85 13.05 34.96
N GLU A 186 -27.61 13.50 35.03
CA GLU A 186 -27.12 14.29 36.16
C GLU A 186 -27.87 15.63 36.35
N LEU A 187 -28.16 16.34 35.26
CA LEU A 187 -28.96 17.56 35.29
C LEU A 187 -30.40 17.31 35.63
N ALA A 188 -30.95 16.14 35.32
CA ALA A 188 -32.32 15.75 35.70
C ALA A 188 -32.42 15.37 37.20
N ALA A 189 -31.31 14.88 37.78
CA ALA A 189 -31.22 14.50 39.18
C ALA A 189 -31.03 15.73 40.14
N VAL A 190 -30.65 16.89 39.59
CA VAL A 190 -30.53 18.13 40.40
C VAL A 190 -31.93 18.61 40.77
N PRO A 191 -32.28 18.72 42.10
CA PRO A 191 -33.57 19.23 42.54
C PRO A 191 -33.75 20.65 42.04
N ARG A 192 -34.85 20.93 41.35
CA ARG A 192 -35.16 22.30 40.90
C ARG A 192 -35.27 23.21 42.10
N PRO A 193 -34.53 24.29 42.20
CA PRO A 193 -34.69 25.28 43.26
C PRO A 193 -36.09 25.96 43.07
N GLY A 194 -37.07 25.59 43.88
CA GLY A 194 -38.43 26.15 43.82
C GLY A 194 -39.57 25.14 43.90
N ALA A 195 -39.29 23.81 44.06
CA ALA A 195 -40.34 22.92 44.49
C ALA A 195 -40.63 23.21 45.94
N GLU A 196 -41.66 24.03 46.18
CA GLU A 196 -42.20 24.30 47.52
C GLU A 196 -42.46 22.96 48.20
N THR A 197 -41.73 22.71 49.30
CA THR A 197 -42.13 21.67 50.22
C THR A 197 -43.53 22.04 50.70
N PRO A 198 -44.54 21.11 50.63
CA PRO A 198 -45.84 21.41 51.19
C PRO A 198 -45.66 21.75 52.70
N VAL A 199 -45.90 22.99 53.01
CA VAL A 199 -45.91 23.47 54.39
C VAL A 199 -46.98 22.65 55.11
N GLY A 200 -46.56 21.74 55.94
CA GLY A 200 -47.45 21.00 56.85
C GLY A 200 -48.18 21.99 57.75
N PRO A 201 -49.40 21.66 58.18
CA PRO A 201 -50.20 22.57 58.96
C PRO A 201 -49.43 23.04 60.24
N SER A 202 -49.30 24.32 60.39
CA SER A 202 -48.76 24.96 61.57
C SER A 202 -49.54 24.50 62.81
N PRO A 203 -48.90 24.00 63.89
CA PRO A 203 -49.63 23.77 65.18
C PRO A 203 -49.92 25.10 65.77
N ALA A 204 -51.21 25.42 65.69
CA ALA A 204 -51.75 26.56 66.35
C ALA A 204 -51.67 26.45 67.90
N GLU A 205 -51.22 27.56 68.47
CA GLU A 205 -51.61 28.10 69.80
C GLU A 205 -51.89 27.12 70.94
N GLY A 206 -51.09 27.21 71.95
CA GLY A 206 -51.45 26.69 73.26
C GLY A 206 -50.26 26.27 74.13
N ALA A 207 -49.33 27.17 74.40
CA ALA A 207 -48.40 26.95 75.50
C ALA A 207 -48.28 28.26 76.30
N VAL A 208 -48.98 28.23 77.40
CA VAL A 208 -48.98 29.20 78.48
C VAL A 208 -47.53 29.49 78.93
N ILE A 209 -47.22 30.80 79.05
CA ILE A 209 -45.98 31.28 79.60
C ILE A 209 -46.06 31.14 81.11
N GLU A 210 -45.31 30.29 81.74
CA GLU A 210 -45.05 30.43 83.21
C GLU A 210 -43.74 31.18 83.42
N PRO A 211 -43.70 32.06 84.42
CA PRO A 211 -42.61 32.96 84.66
C PRO A 211 -41.46 32.27 85.40
N ILE A 212 -40.30 32.62 85.02
CA ILE A 212 -39.00 32.31 85.63
C ILE A 212 -38.98 32.96 87.05
N SER A 213 -38.99 32.15 88.05
CA SER A 213 -38.48 32.57 89.35
C SER A 213 -37.86 31.38 90.09
N ARG A 214 -36.57 31.32 90.08
CA ARG A 214 -35.73 31.22 91.30
C ARG A 214 -34.28 30.96 90.93
N LEU A 215 -33.59 31.99 91.04
CA LEU A 215 -32.21 32.07 91.40
C LEU A 215 -31.88 31.43 92.75
N ARG A 216 -30.63 31.05 92.87
CA ARG A 216 -29.80 30.75 94.01
C ARG A 216 -29.64 29.30 94.35
N SER A 217 -28.47 28.82 94.53
CA SER A 217 -27.14 29.29 95.02
C SER A 217 -26.41 28.03 95.51
N VAL A 218 -25.10 28.15 95.50
CA VAL A 218 -24.14 27.56 96.45
C VAL A 218 -23.56 26.22 95.92
N THR A 219 -22.36 26.08 95.77
CA THR A 219 -21.01 26.52 96.14
C THR A 219 -19.99 26.04 95.12
#